data_ee0375d63401218638454baca2f8765f
#
_entry.id   ee0375d63401218638454baca2f8765f
#
_cell.length_a   1.000
_cell.length_b   1.000
_cell.length_c   1.000
_cell.angle_alpha   90.00
_cell.angle_beta   90.00
_cell.angle_gamma   90.00
#
_symmetry.space_group_name_H-M   'P 1'
#
loop_
_entity.id
_entity.type
_entity.pdbx_description
1 polymer ?
#
loop_
_entity_poly.entity_id
_entity_poly.type
_entity_poly.pdbx_seq_one_letter_code
_entity_poly.pdbx_strand_id
1 'polypeptide(L)'
;MTKTIFTNAKLSDGGLHDIHVENGRITGIQAATPSSASGNVIDIAGDLLVPGFVEGHIHLDTSFYGGKWVPHRPCTNGFDVHERVAFQADNMARAEPMAERAIKQLELCVSHGTLQMRSHVMVDGSVGLKSLETILAVREQYRDIIDIQLVAFPQSGILKSPGTPEFMDEAIGLGADLIGGLDPASFDRDVSAHLDVVFGIAEKRGVDADIHLHEGGSMGAFTIEEICARTEALGMQGHVSISHAYGLGDLAPDAARKIAAKIARSGISIMTNAPGHHTFPPVALLRSEGVNVFSGSDNIRDSWWPYGDGDMLRRAEIIGYRSGFFTDAELQAAFDIVTIAGAKALRLEDYGIEIGAKADFVAIAAEHIPEAVVGFPGNRKVFKEGRLVAEGGRIQKQ
;
A
#
# COMPACT_ATOMS: atom_id res chain seq x y z
N MET A 1 29.94 1.44 -14.62
CA MET A 1 28.77 2.36 -14.69
C MET A 1 27.88 1.85 -15.80
N THR A 2 26.70 1.34 -15.43
CA THR A 2 25.71 0.87 -16.41
C THR A 2 24.91 2.09 -16.86
N LYS A 3 25.00 2.40 -18.16
CA LYS A 3 24.17 3.41 -18.81
C LYS A 3 23.15 2.71 -19.69
N THR A 4 21.88 3.06 -19.53
CA THR A 4 20.76 2.57 -20.33
C THR A 4 19.95 3.75 -20.84
N ILE A 5 19.50 3.69 -22.07
CA ILE A 5 18.59 4.66 -22.65
C ILE A 5 17.29 3.95 -23.00
N PHE A 6 16.19 4.41 -22.41
CA PHE A 6 14.85 3.97 -22.76
C PHE A 6 14.31 4.93 -23.82
N THR A 7 14.13 4.43 -25.04
CA THR A 7 13.69 5.26 -26.18
C THR A 7 12.20 5.12 -26.45
N ASN A 8 11.62 6.15 -27.09
CA ASN A 8 10.22 6.17 -27.50
C ASN A 8 9.22 5.94 -26.35
N ALA A 9 9.56 6.37 -25.13
CA ALA A 9 8.65 6.30 -23.99
C ALA A 9 7.62 7.42 -24.05
N LYS A 10 6.33 7.09 -24.06
CA LYS A 10 5.27 8.09 -23.94
C LYS A 10 5.14 8.52 -22.48
N LEU A 11 5.17 9.81 -22.18
CA LEU A 11 4.93 10.34 -20.85
C LEU A 11 3.54 10.96 -20.73
N SER A 12 3.19 11.39 -19.50
CA SER A 12 1.86 11.97 -19.19
C SER A 12 1.53 13.26 -19.95
N ASP A 13 2.52 13.93 -20.52
CA ASP A 13 2.34 15.09 -21.40
C ASP A 13 1.92 14.69 -22.83
N GLY A 14 1.82 13.38 -23.12
CA GLY A 14 1.50 12.81 -24.43
C GLY A 14 2.66 12.78 -25.42
N GLY A 15 3.82 13.33 -25.05
CA GLY A 15 5.03 13.34 -25.88
C GLY A 15 5.81 12.03 -25.80
N LEU A 16 6.57 11.73 -26.87
CA LEU A 16 7.57 10.66 -26.86
C LEU A 16 8.91 11.19 -26.34
N HIS A 17 9.50 10.49 -25.42
CA HIS A 17 10.73 10.88 -24.75
C HIS A 17 11.77 9.76 -24.73
N ASP A 18 13.03 10.14 -24.68
CA ASP A 18 14.16 9.27 -24.36
C ASP A 18 14.58 9.53 -22.90
N ILE A 19 14.61 8.45 -22.10
CA ILE A 19 14.96 8.50 -20.68
C ILE A 19 16.35 7.93 -20.49
N HIS A 20 17.27 8.73 -20.01
CA HIS A 20 18.64 8.32 -19.70
C HIS A 20 18.75 7.86 -18.26
N VAL A 21 19.29 6.67 -18.06
CA VAL A 21 19.49 6.06 -16.75
C VAL A 21 20.96 5.71 -16.54
N GLU A 22 21.52 6.14 -15.41
CA GLU A 22 22.86 5.77 -14.98
C GLU A 22 22.82 5.27 -13.53
N ASN A 23 23.41 4.10 -13.28
CA ASN A 23 23.44 3.48 -11.94
C ASN A 23 22.08 3.43 -11.24
N GLY A 24 21.03 3.07 -12.00
CA GLY A 24 19.67 2.90 -11.48
C GLY A 24 18.88 4.21 -11.27
N ARG A 25 19.45 5.38 -11.66
CA ARG A 25 18.79 6.68 -11.52
C ARG A 25 18.59 7.37 -12.85
N ILE A 26 17.50 8.11 -12.96
CA ILE A 26 17.20 8.96 -14.14
C ILE A 26 18.16 10.14 -14.14
N THR A 27 18.94 10.29 -15.21
CA THR A 27 19.91 11.37 -15.38
C THR A 27 19.54 12.37 -16.46
N GLY A 28 18.56 12.03 -17.31
CA GLY A 28 18.06 12.90 -18.36
C GLY A 28 16.72 12.44 -18.90
N ILE A 29 15.89 13.40 -19.28
CA ILE A 29 14.62 13.22 -19.99
C ILE A 29 14.62 14.22 -21.14
N GLN A 30 14.49 13.76 -22.36
CA GLN A 30 14.49 14.62 -23.55
C GLN A 30 13.47 14.14 -24.59
N ALA A 31 13.01 15.02 -25.47
CA ALA A 31 12.14 14.60 -26.56
C ALA A 31 12.81 13.51 -27.39
N ALA A 32 12.05 12.48 -27.76
CA ALA A 32 12.57 11.36 -28.55
C ALA A 32 13.10 11.86 -29.90
N THR A 33 14.29 11.42 -30.24
CA THR A 33 14.92 11.74 -31.52
C THR A 33 15.23 10.45 -32.29
N PRO A 34 15.11 10.46 -33.63
CA PRO A 34 15.61 9.35 -34.45
C PRO A 34 17.11 9.20 -34.19
N SER A 35 17.52 8.29 -33.33
CA SER A 35 18.87 8.25 -32.81
C SER A 35 19.61 6.97 -33.20
N SER A 36 20.88 7.14 -33.56
CA SER A 36 21.93 6.12 -33.51
C SER A 36 22.52 6.08 -32.09
N ALA A 37 21.70 5.84 -31.06
CA ALA A 37 22.18 5.77 -29.68
C ALA A 37 23.18 4.60 -29.56
N SER A 38 24.41 4.89 -29.08
CA SER A 38 25.41 3.89 -28.75
C SER A 38 25.26 3.50 -27.27
N GLY A 39 25.15 2.21 -26.97
CA GLY A 39 25.04 1.72 -25.59
C GLY A 39 23.91 0.70 -25.42
N ASN A 40 23.52 0.45 -24.19
CA ASN A 40 22.37 -0.37 -23.88
C ASN A 40 21.09 0.46 -24.13
N VAL A 41 20.33 0.10 -25.17
CA VAL A 41 19.10 0.80 -25.59
C VAL A 41 17.92 -0.15 -25.44
N ILE A 42 16.88 0.31 -24.78
CA ILE A 42 15.61 -0.40 -24.62
C ILE A 42 14.52 0.44 -25.28
N ASP A 43 13.92 -0.06 -26.33
CA ASP A 43 12.81 0.61 -27.00
C ASP A 43 11.51 0.29 -26.27
N ILE A 44 10.84 1.36 -25.79
CA ILE A 44 9.52 1.28 -25.14
C ILE A 44 8.39 1.23 -26.16
N ALA A 45 8.70 1.50 -27.45
CA ALA A 45 7.80 1.33 -28.58
C ALA A 45 6.51 2.19 -28.52
N GLY A 46 6.55 3.30 -27.81
CA GLY A 46 5.41 4.21 -27.67
C GLY A 46 4.45 3.85 -26.53
N ASP A 47 4.74 2.82 -25.76
CA ASP A 47 3.97 2.51 -24.53
C ASP A 47 4.05 3.67 -23.53
N LEU A 48 2.99 3.86 -22.77
CA LEU A 48 2.93 4.83 -21.69
C LEU A 48 3.87 4.39 -20.55
N LEU A 49 4.86 5.22 -20.22
CA LEU A 49 5.77 5.00 -19.12
C LEU A 49 5.27 5.74 -17.89
N VAL A 50 5.05 5.02 -16.80
CA VAL A 50 4.56 5.54 -15.52
C VAL A 50 5.48 5.11 -14.38
N PRO A 51 5.49 5.84 -13.23
CA PRO A 51 6.20 5.37 -12.04
C PRO A 51 5.72 3.98 -11.61
N GLY A 52 6.59 3.20 -10.99
CA GLY A 52 6.22 1.92 -10.39
C GLY A 52 5.08 2.08 -9.40
N PHE A 53 4.12 1.15 -9.39
CA PHE A 53 2.98 1.24 -8.49
C PHE A 53 3.41 1.08 -7.02
N VAL A 54 2.65 1.70 -6.14
CA VAL A 54 2.81 1.62 -4.68
C VAL A 54 1.67 0.80 -4.10
N GLU A 55 1.98 -0.38 -3.61
CA GLU A 55 1.09 -1.21 -2.79
C GLU A 55 1.15 -0.69 -1.35
N GLY A 56 0.29 0.26 -1.00
CA GLY A 56 0.36 1.00 0.25
C GLY A 56 -0.09 0.22 1.48
N HIS A 57 -0.76 -0.94 1.30
CA HIS A 57 -1.30 -1.72 2.40
C HIS A 57 -1.64 -3.15 1.96
N ILE A 58 -0.89 -4.12 2.46
CA ILE A 58 -1.10 -5.54 2.18
C ILE A 58 -0.67 -6.40 3.39
N HIS A 59 -1.09 -7.67 3.42
CA HIS A 59 -0.69 -8.67 4.40
C HIS A 59 0.00 -9.84 3.69
N LEU A 60 1.34 -9.85 3.67
CA LEU A 60 2.11 -10.93 3.03
C LEU A 60 2.08 -12.24 3.82
N ASP A 61 1.89 -12.17 5.13
CA ASP A 61 1.93 -13.31 6.03
C ASP A 61 0.61 -14.13 6.05
N THR A 62 -0.53 -13.55 5.65
CA THR A 62 -1.86 -14.18 5.80
C THR A 62 -2.49 -14.71 4.52
N SER A 63 -2.01 -14.31 3.34
CA SER A 63 -2.55 -14.76 2.05
C SER A 63 -2.45 -16.27 1.85
N PHE A 64 -3.42 -16.87 1.14
CA PHE A 64 -3.37 -18.24 0.62
C PHE A 64 -3.04 -18.30 -0.88
N TYR A 65 -2.60 -17.17 -1.45
CA TYR A 65 -2.27 -17.12 -2.87
C TYR A 65 -1.19 -18.13 -3.25
N GLY A 66 -1.41 -18.82 -4.37
CA GLY A 66 -0.50 -19.86 -4.86
C GLY A 66 -0.59 -21.20 -4.11
N GLY A 67 -1.41 -21.29 -3.05
CA GLY A 67 -1.77 -22.52 -2.35
C GLY A 67 -3.09 -23.10 -2.83
N LYS A 68 -3.62 -24.05 -2.07
CA LYS A 68 -4.95 -24.62 -2.30
C LYS A 68 -6.03 -23.58 -2.04
N TRP A 69 -7.15 -23.71 -2.75
CA TRP A 69 -8.31 -22.86 -2.47
C TRP A 69 -8.85 -23.14 -1.06
N VAL A 70 -8.98 -22.08 -0.28
CA VAL A 70 -9.58 -22.10 1.06
C VAL A 70 -11.00 -21.50 0.94
N PRO A 71 -12.07 -22.29 1.20
CA PRO A 71 -13.43 -21.79 1.15
C PRO A 71 -13.65 -20.66 2.16
N HIS A 72 -14.21 -19.54 1.69
CA HIS A 72 -14.50 -18.40 2.54
C HIS A 72 -15.71 -18.67 3.43
N ARG A 73 -15.58 -18.44 4.73
CA ARG A 73 -16.66 -18.64 5.72
C ARG A 73 -17.35 -17.31 6.02
N PRO A 74 -18.72 -17.24 5.98
CA PRO A 74 -19.41 -16.04 6.44
C PRO A 74 -19.31 -15.92 7.96
N CYS A 75 -19.31 -14.70 8.49
CA CYS A 75 -19.52 -14.47 9.92
C CYS A 75 -21.00 -14.74 10.30
N THR A 76 -21.23 -15.03 11.57
CA THR A 76 -22.53 -15.49 12.07
C THR A 76 -23.62 -14.42 11.97
N ASN A 77 -23.31 -13.17 12.31
CA ASN A 77 -24.26 -12.06 12.38
C ASN A 77 -23.80 -10.81 11.62
N GLY A 78 -23.27 -11.00 10.40
CA GLY A 78 -22.63 -9.93 9.64
C GLY A 78 -21.12 -9.85 9.91
N PHE A 79 -20.45 -8.79 9.46
CA PHE A 79 -19.01 -8.67 9.61
C PHE A 79 -18.62 -8.56 11.10
N ASP A 80 -17.72 -9.44 11.54
CA ASP A 80 -17.19 -9.47 12.90
C ASP A 80 -15.69 -9.75 12.85
N VAL A 81 -14.89 -8.79 13.36
CA VAL A 81 -13.42 -8.85 13.35
C VAL A 81 -12.91 -10.04 14.18
N HIS A 82 -13.52 -10.33 15.33
CA HIS A 82 -13.10 -11.45 16.19
C HIS A 82 -13.33 -12.81 15.53
N GLU A 83 -14.50 -13.00 14.85
CA GLU A 83 -14.74 -14.22 14.08
C GLU A 83 -13.75 -14.35 12.92
N ARG A 84 -13.41 -13.24 12.23
CA ARG A 84 -12.42 -13.25 11.16
C ARG A 84 -11.02 -13.65 11.66
N VAL A 85 -10.58 -13.12 12.79
CA VAL A 85 -9.31 -13.51 13.43
C VAL A 85 -9.30 -15.01 13.76
N ALA A 86 -10.40 -15.54 14.32
CA ALA A 86 -10.52 -16.97 14.62
C ALA A 86 -10.48 -17.83 13.34
N PHE A 87 -11.20 -17.44 12.27
CA PHE A 87 -11.15 -18.13 11.00
C PHE A 87 -9.77 -18.12 10.37
N GLN A 88 -9.05 -17.01 10.49
CA GLN A 88 -7.68 -16.89 10.02
C GLN A 88 -6.75 -17.85 10.76
N ALA A 89 -6.81 -17.90 12.10
CA ALA A 89 -6.00 -18.83 12.90
C ALA A 89 -6.24 -20.30 12.50
N ASP A 90 -7.51 -20.70 12.34
CA ASP A 90 -7.88 -22.05 11.88
C ASP A 90 -7.34 -22.40 10.49
N ASN A 91 -7.39 -21.45 9.56
CA ASN A 91 -6.96 -21.66 8.18
C ASN A 91 -5.45 -21.68 8.07
N MET A 92 -4.76 -20.74 8.78
CA MET A 92 -3.30 -20.64 8.82
C MET A 92 -2.64 -21.91 9.37
N ALA A 93 -3.27 -22.59 10.36
CA ALA A 93 -2.76 -23.84 10.92
C ALA A 93 -2.64 -24.98 9.88
N ARG A 94 -3.30 -24.85 8.72
CA ARG A 94 -3.37 -25.86 7.64
C ARG A 94 -2.84 -25.35 6.30
N ALA A 95 -2.39 -24.11 6.26
CA ALA A 95 -1.86 -23.48 5.04
C ALA A 95 -0.43 -23.96 4.74
N GLU A 96 -0.02 -23.81 3.50
CA GLU A 96 1.36 -23.97 3.05
C GLU A 96 2.31 -23.03 3.84
N PRO A 97 3.63 -23.28 3.86
CA PRO A 97 4.59 -22.44 4.58
C PRO A 97 4.45 -20.96 4.24
N MET A 98 4.50 -20.11 5.26
CA MET A 98 4.28 -18.66 5.12
C MET A 98 5.20 -18.02 4.07
N ALA A 99 6.50 -18.35 4.10
CA ALA A 99 7.46 -17.79 3.16
C ALA A 99 7.09 -18.09 1.69
N GLU A 100 6.62 -19.32 1.40
CA GLU A 100 6.23 -19.71 0.05
C GLU A 100 5.02 -18.92 -0.44
N ARG A 101 4.02 -18.72 0.42
CA ARG A 101 2.80 -17.95 0.11
C ARG A 101 3.10 -16.46 -0.06
N ALA A 102 3.90 -15.90 0.84
CA ALA A 102 4.36 -14.52 0.78
C ALA A 102 5.13 -14.23 -0.52
N ILE A 103 6.06 -15.10 -0.90
CA ILE A 103 6.81 -14.99 -2.15
C ILE A 103 5.87 -14.99 -3.35
N LYS A 104 4.93 -15.91 -3.42
CA LYS A 104 3.99 -15.99 -4.56
C LYS A 104 3.10 -14.75 -4.66
N GLN A 105 2.64 -14.22 -3.53
CA GLN A 105 1.85 -12.99 -3.49
C GLN A 105 2.70 -11.77 -3.90
N LEU A 106 3.94 -11.69 -3.42
CA LEU A 106 4.88 -10.63 -3.78
C LEU A 106 5.20 -10.67 -5.27
N GLU A 107 5.53 -11.85 -5.82
CA GLU A 107 5.79 -12.03 -7.26
C GLU A 107 4.57 -11.65 -8.11
N LEU A 108 3.34 -11.94 -7.65
CA LEU A 108 2.11 -11.49 -8.29
C LEU A 108 2.07 -9.97 -8.38
N CYS A 109 2.24 -9.26 -7.26
CA CYS A 109 2.19 -7.80 -7.20
C CYS A 109 3.26 -7.17 -8.11
N VAL A 110 4.50 -7.65 -8.04
CA VAL A 110 5.59 -7.16 -8.89
C VAL A 110 5.30 -7.42 -10.37
N SER A 111 4.74 -8.58 -10.72
CA SER A 111 4.41 -8.90 -12.11
C SER A 111 3.36 -7.95 -12.73
N HIS A 112 2.60 -7.25 -11.89
CA HIS A 112 1.64 -6.21 -12.26
C HIS A 112 2.20 -4.77 -12.13
N GLY A 113 3.47 -4.60 -11.74
CA GLY A 113 4.14 -3.31 -11.73
C GLY A 113 4.34 -2.68 -10.35
N THR A 114 4.02 -3.38 -9.26
CA THR A 114 4.32 -2.90 -7.90
C THR A 114 5.83 -2.96 -7.65
N LEU A 115 6.43 -1.83 -7.27
CA LEU A 115 7.86 -1.71 -6.96
C LEU A 115 8.12 -1.17 -5.55
N GLN A 116 7.09 -0.69 -4.88
CA GLN A 116 7.10 -0.19 -3.52
C GLN A 116 5.93 -0.80 -2.76
N MET A 117 6.14 -1.29 -1.55
CA MET A 117 5.11 -2.01 -0.79
C MET A 117 5.19 -1.68 0.69
N ARG A 118 4.03 -1.56 1.35
CA ARG A 118 3.91 -1.57 2.81
C ARG A 118 3.10 -2.80 3.22
N SER A 119 3.73 -3.73 3.93
CA SER A 119 3.07 -4.94 4.44
C SER A 119 2.89 -4.89 5.95
N HIS A 120 1.66 -5.10 6.40
CA HIS A 120 1.32 -5.29 7.80
C HIS A 120 1.57 -6.75 8.16
N VAL A 121 2.41 -7.00 9.17
CA VAL A 121 2.84 -8.35 9.56
C VAL A 121 2.46 -8.58 11.01
N MET A 122 1.79 -9.70 11.29
CA MET A 122 1.30 -10.05 12.62
C MET A 122 2.43 -10.10 13.64
N VAL A 123 2.29 -9.27 14.68
CA VAL A 123 3.16 -9.21 15.86
C VAL A 123 2.28 -9.02 17.08
N ASP A 124 2.00 -10.10 17.80
CA ASP A 124 1.17 -10.07 19.01
C ASP A 124 1.45 -11.28 19.90
N GLY A 125 0.78 -11.35 21.04
CA GLY A 125 0.96 -12.44 22.01
C GLY A 125 0.61 -13.84 21.50
N SER A 126 -0.11 -13.97 20.38
CA SER A 126 -0.49 -15.27 19.81
C SER A 126 0.57 -15.85 18.87
N VAL A 127 1.34 -15.02 18.18
CA VAL A 127 2.34 -15.43 17.19
C VAL A 127 3.76 -15.02 17.55
N GLY A 128 3.93 -14.09 18.51
CA GLY A 128 5.22 -13.49 18.83
C GLY A 128 5.82 -12.77 17.64
N LEU A 129 7.09 -13.01 17.37
CA LEU A 129 7.86 -12.37 16.30
C LEU A 129 8.01 -13.25 15.04
N LYS A 130 7.51 -14.48 15.05
CA LYS A 130 7.77 -15.49 14.01
C LYS A 130 7.33 -15.04 12.61
N SER A 131 6.17 -14.36 12.49
CA SER A 131 5.71 -13.84 11.21
C SER A 131 6.65 -12.77 10.67
N LEU A 132 7.08 -11.85 11.54
CA LEU A 132 8.02 -10.78 11.18
C LEU A 132 9.36 -11.35 10.71
N GLU A 133 9.96 -12.28 11.45
CA GLU A 133 11.24 -12.91 11.10
C GLU A 133 11.17 -13.57 9.71
N THR A 134 10.03 -14.25 9.41
CA THR A 134 9.81 -14.87 8.11
C THR A 134 9.73 -13.83 6.99
N ILE A 135 8.98 -12.74 7.19
CA ILE A 135 8.79 -11.72 6.14
C ILE A 135 10.04 -10.85 6.00
N LEU A 136 10.81 -10.61 7.05
CA LEU A 136 12.15 -9.99 6.97
C LEU A 136 13.09 -10.77 6.05
N ALA A 137 13.09 -12.10 6.15
CA ALA A 137 13.87 -12.96 5.27
C ALA A 137 13.40 -12.87 3.81
N VAL A 138 12.08 -12.82 3.56
CA VAL A 138 11.51 -12.61 2.21
C VAL A 138 11.89 -11.23 1.68
N ARG A 139 11.79 -10.17 2.49
CA ARG A 139 12.22 -8.81 2.12
C ARG A 139 13.68 -8.78 1.66
N GLU A 140 14.57 -9.39 2.42
CA GLU A 140 16.00 -9.45 2.06
C GLU A 140 16.23 -10.23 0.77
N GLN A 141 15.53 -11.34 0.55
CA GLN A 141 15.63 -12.12 -0.68
C GLN A 141 15.20 -11.34 -1.93
N TYR A 142 14.24 -10.41 -1.81
CA TYR A 142 13.66 -9.66 -2.93
C TYR A 142 14.08 -8.19 -2.99
N ARG A 143 15.07 -7.76 -2.19
CA ARG A 143 15.54 -6.37 -2.09
C ARG A 143 15.96 -5.73 -3.42
N ASP A 144 16.43 -6.54 -4.38
CA ASP A 144 16.84 -6.07 -5.71
C ASP A 144 15.67 -5.96 -6.71
N ILE A 145 14.45 -6.31 -6.28
CA ILE A 145 13.24 -6.38 -7.12
C ILE A 145 12.16 -5.42 -6.64
N ILE A 146 12.00 -5.26 -5.31
CA ILE A 146 10.97 -4.42 -4.70
C ILE A 146 11.43 -3.89 -3.35
N ASP A 147 11.09 -2.64 -3.03
CA ASP A 147 11.30 -2.08 -1.70
C ASP A 147 10.06 -2.35 -0.82
N ILE A 148 10.28 -2.88 0.41
CA ILE A 148 9.18 -3.26 1.31
C ILE A 148 9.37 -2.60 2.66
N GLN A 149 8.36 -1.84 3.10
CA GLN A 149 8.20 -1.40 4.50
C GLN A 149 7.35 -2.41 5.26
N LEU A 150 7.73 -2.72 6.50
CA LEU A 150 7.02 -3.66 7.37
C LEU A 150 6.43 -2.93 8.58
N VAL A 151 5.14 -3.15 8.81
CA VAL A 151 4.42 -2.65 9.99
C VAL A 151 4.27 -3.77 11.00
N ALA A 152 4.71 -3.56 12.24
CA ALA A 152 4.45 -4.48 13.35
C ALA A 152 2.96 -4.38 13.73
N PHE A 153 2.14 -5.36 13.32
CA PHE A 153 0.69 -5.31 13.35
C PHE A 153 0.08 -6.21 14.43
N PRO A 154 -0.64 -5.65 15.44
CA PRO A 154 -1.21 -6.40 16.54
C PRO A 154 -2.58 -6.99 16.20
N GLN A 155 -2.62 -8.05 15.37
CA GLN A 155 -3.87 -8.67 14.89
C GLN A 155 -4.82 -9.15 16.01
N SER A 156 -4.27 -9.51 17.17
CA SER A 156 -5.05 -9.98 18.33
C SER A 156 -5.28 -8.89 19.38
N GLY A 157 -5.09 -7.61 19.01
CA GLY A 157 -5.15 -6.47 19.91
C GLY A 157 -3.88 -6.26 20.71
N ILE A 158 -3.78 -5.11 21.38
CA ILE A 158 -2.61 -4.72 22.17
C ILE A 158 -2.84 -5.05 23.65
N LEU A 159 -3.94 -4.55 24.22
CA LEU A 159 -4.19 -4.65 25.68
C LEU A 159 -4.73 -6.01 26.10
N LYS A 160 -5.45 -6.69 25.22
CA LYS A 160 -6.05 -8.00 25.48
C LYS A 160 -5.20 -9.19 25.08
N SER A 161 -4.08 -8.96 24.42
CA SER A 161 -3.14 -9.99 24.02
C SER A 161 -1.85 -9.82 24.82
N PRO A 162 -1.62 -10.65 25.87
CA PRO A 162 -0.48 -10.49 26.79
C PRO A 162 0.86 -10.54 26.05
N GLY A 163 1.76 -9.62 26.38
CA GLY A 163 3.10 -9.51 25.80
C GLY A 163 3.14 -8.76 24.46
N THR A 164 1.99 -8.34 23.91
CA THR A 164 1.96 -7.64 22.63
C THR A 164 2.75 -6.33 22.65
N PRO A 165 2.64 -5.43 23.64
CA PRO A 165 3.44 -4.20 23.66
C PRO A 165 4.95 -4.45 23.60
N GLU A 166 5.44 -5.46 24.33
CA GLU A 166 6.85 -5.86 24.34
C GLU A 166 7.27 -6.41 22.97
N PHE A 167 6.48 -7.31 22.37
CA PHE A 167 6.75 -7.83 21.04
C PHE A 167 6.74 -6.74 19.96
N MET A 168 5.82 -5.78 20.03
CA MET A 168 5.76 -4.65 19.09
C MET A 168 7.01 -3.76 19.22
N ASP A 169 7.47 -3.45 20.43
CA ASP A 169 8.70 -2.69 20.67
C ASP A 169 9.94 -3.47 20.17
N GLU A 170 10.01 -4.78 20.41
CA GLU A 170 11.09 -5.66 19.96
C GLU A 170 11.10 -5.77 18.42
N ALA A 171 9.93 -5.85 17.78
CA ALA A 171 9.78 -5.92 16.33
C ALA A 171 10.45 -4.75 15.60
N ILE A 172 10.33 -3.53 16.13
CA ILE A 172 11.04 -2.37 15.59
C ILE A 172 12.56 -2.57 15.71
N GLY A 173 13.02 -3.10 16.84
CA GLY A 173 14.44 -3.43 17.04
C GLY A 173 14.98 -4.50 16.08
N LEU A 174 14.13 -5.39 15.58
CA LEU A 174 14.47 -6.44 14.60
C LEU A 174 14.40 -5.95 13.15
N GLY A 175 13.82 -4.79 12.88
CA GLY A 175 13.79 -4.18 11.55
C GLY A 175 12.39 -4.02 10.94
N ALA A 176 11.32 -4.04 11.72
CA ALA A 176 10.05 -3.46 11.31
C ALA A 176 10.21 -1.94 11.21
N ASP A 177 9.60 -1.34 10.19
CA ASP A 177 9.78 0.07 9.85
C ASP A 177 8.76 0.98 10.54
N LEU A 178 7.56 0.43 10.84
CA LEU A 178 6.44 1.17 11.44
C LEU A 178 5.80 0.36 12.57
N ILE A 179 5.13 1.11 13.45
CA ILE A 179 4.26 0.53 14.48
C ILE A 179 2.80 0.54 13.99
N GLY A 180 2.07 -0.55 14.23
CA GLY A 180 0.66 -0.70 13.89
C GLY A 180 -0.27 -0.51 15.08
N GLY A 181 -1.57 -0.53 14.80
CA GLY A 181 -2.66 -0.57 15.77
C GLY A 181 -3.88 -1.22 15.15
N LEU A 182 -4.85 -1.65 15.95
CA LEU A 182 -6.09 -2.26 15.47
C LEU A 182 -7.28 -1.88 16.36
N ASP A 183 -8.26 -1.18 15.79
CA ASP A 183 -9.60 -0.95 16.36
C ASP A 183 -9.58 -0.67 17.88
N PRO A 184 -9.02 0.46 18.34
CA PRO A 184 -8.78 0.74 19.76
C PRO A 184 -10.02 0.64 20.64
N ALA A 185 -11.18 1.13 20.16
CA ALA A 185 -12.43 1.14 20.93
C ALA A 185 -13.14 -0.22 20.89
N SER A 186 -13.23 -0.86 19.72
CA SER A 186 -14.01 -2.09 19.58
C SER A 186 -13.22 -3.33 20.00
N PHE A 187 -11.94 -3.39 19.71
CA PHE A 187 -11.09 -4.54 20.01
C PHE A 187 -10.56 -4.49 21.46
N ASP A 188 -9.79 -3.49 21.80
CA ASP A 188 -9.20 -3.34 23.16
C ASP A 188 -10.13 -2.69 24.18
N ARG A 189 -11.14 -1.95 23.74
CA ARG A 189 -12.12 -1.21 24.55
C ARG A 189 -11.53 -0.11 25.43
N ASP A 190 -10.37 0.39 25.06
CA ASP A 190 -9.70 1.52 25.68
C ASP A 190 -8.85 2.25 24.64
N VAL A 191 -9.45 3.26 24.02
CA VAL A 191 -8.82 4.06 22.98
C VAL A 191 -7.55 4.74 23.49
N SER A 192 -7.61 5.31 24.70
CA SER A 192 -6.48 6.04 25.24
C SER A 192 -5.29 5.13 25.49
N ALA A 193 -5.49 4.05 26.25
CA ALA A 193 -4.41 3.11 26.58
C ALA A 193 -3.82 2.43 25.33
N HIS A 194 -4.66 2.05 24.35
CA HIS A 194 -4.19 1.48 23.08
C HIS A 194 -3.27 2.46 22.35
N LEU A 195 -3.75 3.70 22.14
CA LEU A 195 -3.00 4.73 21.44
C LEU A 195 -1.75 5.18 22.21
N ASP A 196 -1.77 5.16 23.55
CA ASP A 196 -0.60 5.46 24.37
C ASP A 196 0.52 4.42 24.14
N VAL A 197 0.19 3.15 23.92
CA VAL A 197 1.18 2.12 23.54
C VAL A 197 1.74 2.40 22.14
N VAL A 198 0.86 2.60 21.14
CA VAL A 198 1.27 2.82 19.73
C VAL A 198 2.18 4.05 19.63
N PHE A 199 1.69 5.19 20.09
CA PHE A 199 2.44 6.46 20.00
C PHE A 199 3.66 6.48 20.92
N GLY A 200 3.60 5.82 22.09
CA GLY A 200 4.75 5.69 22.99
C GLY A 200 5.90 4.90 22.37
N ILE A 201 5.60 3.80 21.63
CA ILE A 201 6.63 3.05 20.90
C ILE A 201 7.11 3.88 19.71
N ALA A 202 6.22 4.53 18.94
CA ALA A 202 6.57 5.38 17.81
C ALA A 202 7.57 6.49 18.23
N GLU A 203 7.26 7.22 19.30
CA GLU A 203 8.13 8.27 19.86
C GLU A 203 9.48 7.70 20.35
N LYS A 204 9.43 6.63 21.16
CA LYS A 204 10.63 5.97 21.73
C LYS A 204 11.59 5.49 20.66
N ARG A 205 11.07 4.96 19.54
CA ARG A 205 11.86 4.34 18.47
C ARG A 205 12.12 5.28 17.29
N GLY A 206 11.42 6.42 17.22
CA GLY A 206 11.52 7.37 16.11
C GLY A 206 10.97 6.80 14.81
N VAL A 207 9.88 6.03 14.86
CA VAL A 207 9.25 5.37 13.71
C VAL A 207 7.85 5.91 13.43
N ASP A 208 7.38 5.71 12.21
CA ASP A 208 6.04 6.08 11.77
C ASP A 208 4.97 5.12 12.35
N ALA A 209 3.69 5.52 12.26
CA ALA A 209 2.56 4.69 12.68
C ALA A 209 1.55 4.47 11.55
N ASP A 210 0.98 3.25 11.48
CA ASP A 210 -0.13 2.93 10.55
C ASP A 210 -1.19 2.10 11.27
N ILE A 211 -2.35 2.72 11.57
CA ILE A 211 -3.37 2.19 12.46
C ILE A 211 -4.57 1.71 11.64
N HIS A 212 -4.93 0.42 11.75
CA HIS A 212 -6.17 -0.13 11.21
C HIS A 212 -7.37 0.40 12.01
N LEU A 213 -8.38 0.91 11.32
CA LEU A 213 -9.58 1.46 11.92
C LEU A 213 -10.82 1.08 11.12
N HIS A 214 -11.45 -0.04 11.50
CA HIS A 214 -12.71 -0.52 10.90
C HIS A 214 -13.94 0.02 11.63
N GLU A 215 -13.74 0.72 12.76
CA GLU A 215 -14.79 1.25 13.59
C GLU A 215 -15.70 2.22 12.82
N GLY A 216 -17.02 1.94 12.86
CA GLY A 216 -18.01 2.72 12.11
C GLY A 216 -18.51 3.97 12.85
N GLY A 217 -19.12 4.88 12.10
CA GLY A 217 -19.88 6.00 12.61
C GLY A 217 -19.13 6.91 13.58
N SER A 218 -19.80 7.30 14.66
CA SER A 218 -19.26 8.23 15.66
C SER A 218 -18.11 7.63 16.48
N MET A 219 -18.02 6.31 16.61
CA MET A 219 -16.91 5.65 17.30
C MET A 219 -15.61 5.80 16.50
N GLY A 220 -15.66 5.49 15.20
CA GLY A 220 -14.51 5.69 14.33
C GLY A 220 -14.10 7.17 14.23
N ALA A 221 -15.08 8.08 14.16
CA ALA A 221 -14.81 9.51 14.15
C ALA A 221 -14.09 9.97 15.42
N PHE A 222 -14.53 9.51 16.59
CA PHE A 222 -13.86 9.80 17.87
C PHE A 222 -12.44 9.26 17.91
N THR A 223 -12.22 8.01 17.48
CA THR A 223 -10.87 7.43 17.43
C THR A 223 -9.95 8.21 16.48
N ILE A 224 -10.47 8.67 15.33
CA ILE A 224 -9.70 9.53 14.41
C ILE A 224 -9.30 10.85 15.10
N GLU A 225 -10.20 11.48 15.84
CA GLU A 225 -9.91 12.73 16.57
C GLU A 225 -8.82 12.52 17.63
N GLU A 226 -8.84 11.39 18.35
CA GLU A 226 -7.81 11.01 19.32
C GLU A 226 -6.44 10.75 18.66
N ILE A 227 -6.43 10.13 17.49
CA ILE A 227 -5.21 9.95 16.69
C ILE A 227 -4.67 11.31 16.22
N CYS A 228 -5.53 12.19 15.70
CA CYS A 228 -5.14 13.56 15.32
C CYS A 228 -4.50 14.33 16.49
N ALA A 229 -5.14 14.27 17.67
CA ALA A 229 -4.65 14.98 18.86
C ALA A 229 -3.24 14.51 19.28
N ARG A 230 -2.97 13.19 19.27
CA ARG A 230 -1.64 12.63 19.57
C ARG A 230 -0.61 12.95 18.51
N THR A 231 -1.01 12.87 17.24
CA THR A 231 -0.14 13.24 16.11
C THR A 231 0.33 14.69 16.23
N GLU A 232 -0.58 15.62 16.53
CA GLU A 232 -0.24 17.03 16.73
C GLU A 232 0.62 17.26 17.99
N ALA A 233 0.26 16.61 19.11
CA ALA A 233 0.96 16.75 20.38
C ALA A 233 2.44 16.27 20.32
N LEU A 234 2.71 15.22 19.52
CA LEU A 234 4.03 14.63 19.37
C LEU A 234 4.80 15.17 18.16
N GLY A 235 4.23 16.09 17.37
CA GLY A 235 4.89 16.62 16.18
C GLY A 235 5.07 15.58 15.06
N MET A 236 4.19 14.59 14.98
CA MET A 236 4.26 13.47 14.02
C MET A 236 3.48 13.75 12.72
N GLN A 237 3.28 15.01 12.33
CA GLN A 237 2.61 15.35 11.06
C GLN A 237 3.39 14.78 9.87
N GLY A 238 2.69 14.03 9.01
CA GLY A 238 3.31 13.31 7.87
C GLY A 238 3.88 11.94 8.22
N HIS A 239 3.82 11.51 9.49
CA HIS A 239 4.35 10.26 10.00
C HIS A 239 3.27 9.25 10.42
N VAL A 240 1.98 9.60 10.26
CA VAL A 240 0.86 8.76 10.68
C VAL A 240 -0.05 8.47 9.50
N SER A 241 -0.44 7.21 9.37
CA SER A 241 -1.49 6.75 8.47
C SER A 241 -2.63 6.11 9.27
N ILE A 242 -3.86 6.26 8.78
CA ILE A 242 -5.02 5.52 9.26
C ILE A 242 -5.53 4.68 8.10
N SER A 243 -5.53 3.37 8.29
CA SER A 243 -6.01 2.41 7.30
C SER A 243 -7.49 2.12 7.49
N HIS A 244 -8.23 2.02 6.37
CA HIS A 244 -9.67 1.79 6.26
C HIS A 244 -10.54 2.99 6.62
N ALA A 245 -10.49 3.47 7.86
CA ALA A 245 -11.25 4.62 8.36
C ALA A 245 -12.74 4.61 7.95
N TYR A 246 -13.40 3.44 8.04
CA TYR A 246 -14.77 3.21 7.53
C TYR A 246 -15.78 4.20 8.11
N GLY A 247 -15.60 4.58 9.38
CA GLY A 247 -16.46 5.56 10.04
C GLY A 247 -16.64 6.88 9.31
N LEU A 248 -15.67 7.30 8.49
CA LEU A 248 -15.78 8.50 7.65
C LEU A 248 -16.88 8.40 6.60
N GLY A 249 -17.10 7.17 6.07
CA GLY A 249 -18.15 6.90 5.09
C GLY A 249 -19.56 6.85 5.68
N ASP A 250 -19.68 6.70 7.00
CA ASP A 250 -20.95 6.65 7.72
C ASP A 250 -21.44 8.04 8.15
N LEU A 251 -20.58 9.06 8.08
CA LEU A 251 -20.90 10.41 8.55
C LEU A 251 -21.72 11.19 7.51
N ALA A 252 -22.58 12.07 8.00
CA ALA A 252 -23.16 13.09 7.13
C ALA A 252 -22.06 13.99 6.53
N PRO A 253 -22.23 14.50 5.29
CA PRO A 253 -21.18 15.22 4.56
C PRO A 253 -20.50 16.36 5.35
N ASP A 254 -21.29 17.17 6.09
CA ASP A 254 -20.74 18.27 6.89
C ASP A 254 -19.90 17.79 8.09
N ALA A 255 -20.27 16.66 8.70
CA ALA A 255 -19.49 16.05 9.77
C ALA A 255 -18.19 15.43 9.21
N ALA A 256 -18.30 14.71 8.10
CA ALA A 256 -17.14 14.16 7.38
C ALA A 256 -16.14 15.27 7.00
N ARG A 257 -16.61 16.41 6.49
CA ARG A 257 -15.78 17.57 6.13
C ARG A 257 -15.02 18.13 7.33
N LYS A 258 -15.69 18.25 8.50
CA LYS A 258 -15.03 18.73 9.73
C LYS A 258 -13.91 17.81 10.20
N ILE A 259 -14.13 16.50 10.13
CA ILE A 259 -13.09 15.51 10.47
C ILE A 259 -11.98 15.53 9.42
N ALA A 260 -12.30 15.59 8.12
CA ALA A 260 -11.32 15.70 7.04
C ALA A 260 -10.38 16.90 7.23
N ALA A 261 -10.93 18.06 7.61
CA ALA A 261 -10.13 19.26 7.90
C ALA A 261 -9.19 19.06 9.11
N LYS A 262 -9.56 18.25 10.11
CA LYS A 262 -8.66 17.89 11.21
C LYS A 262 -7.54 16.95 10.73
N ILE A 263 -7.90 15.90 9.99
CA ILE A 263 -6.96 14.95 9.40
C ILE A 263 -5.92 15.69 8.55
N ALA A 264 -6.36 16.63 7.69
CA ALA A 264 -5.46 17.42 6.84
C ALA A 264 -4.48 18.28 7.66
N ARG A 265 -4.96 18.97 8.73
CA ARG A 265 -4.09 19.75 9.61
C ARG A 265 -3.06 18.90 10.34
N SER A 266 -3.48 17.71 10.80
CA SER A 266 -2.59 16.76 11.47
C SER A 266 -1.64 16.06 10.48
N GLY A 267 -1.74 16.32 9.17
CA GLY A 267 -0.89 15.72 8.15
C GLY A 267 -1.01 14.19 8.06
N ILE A 268 -2.14 13.62 8.49
CA ILE A 268 -2.39 12.18 8.49
C ILE A 268 -2.78 11.74 7.08
N SER A 269 -2.27 10.59 6.63
CA SER A 269 -2.69 9.94 5.39
C SER A 269 -3.81 8.92 5.66
N ILE A 270 -4.78 8.82 4.75
CA ILE A 270 -5.87 7.84 4.83
C ILE A 270 -5.69 6.79 3.75
N MET A 271 -5.60 5.52 4.15
CA MET A 271 -5.64 4.39 3.23
C MET A 271 -7.07 3.88 3.04
N THR A 272 -7.42 3.55 1.82
CA THR A 272 -8.65 2.80 1.52
C THR A 272 -8.45 1.79 0.41
N ASN A 273 -8.96 0.57 0.63
CA ASN A 273 -9.07 -0.46 -0.40
C ASN A 273 -10.43 -0.44 -1.11
N ALA A 274 -11.34 0.49 -0.76
CA ALA A 274 -12.70 0.61 -1.26
C ALA A 274 -13.47 -0.73 -1.26
N PRO A 275 -13.68 -1.38 -0.08
CA PRO A 275 -14.24 -2.72 0.02
C PRO A 275 -15.68 -2.78 -0.50
N GLY A 276 -16.07 -3.94 -1.10
CA GLY A 276 -17.29 -4.07 -1.91
C GLY A 276 -18.61 -3.72 -1.23
N HIS A 277 -18.80 -4.08 0.03
CA HIS A 277 -20.08 -3.96 0.73
C HIS A 277 -20.06 -3.07 1.98
N HIS A 278 -18.88 -2.57 2.37
CA HIS A 278 -18.75 -1.61 3.46
C HIS A 278 -18.84 -0.17 2.95
N THR A 279 -19.24 0.74 3.82
CA THR A 279 -18.93 2.15 3.67
C THR A 279 -17.41 2.32 3.67
N PHE A 280 -16.92 3.34 3.00
CA PHE A 280 -15.49 3.63 2.95
C PHE A 280 -15.28 5.14 2.91
N PRO A 281 -14.08 5.64 3.22
CA PRO A 281 -13.78 7.07 3.23
C PRO A 281 -14.24 7.78 1.97
N PRO A 282 -14.91 8.93 2.06
CA PRO A 282 -15.38 9.69 0.90
C PRO A 282 -14.18 10.35 0.18
N VAL A 283 -13.55 9.61 -0.74
CA VAL A 283 -12.27 9.94 -1.37
C VAL A 283 -12.24 11.36 -1.96
N ALA A 284 -13.25 11.72 -2.74
CA ALA A 284 -13.32 13.05 -3.37
C ALA A 284 -13.36 14.18 -2.32
N LEU A 285 -14.15 14.02 -1.26
CA LEU A 285 -14.25 14.98 -0.17
C LEU A 285 -12.91 15.09 0.59
N LEU A 286 -12.30 13.96 0.97
CA LEU A 286 -11.04 13.96 1.69
C LEU A 286 -9.94 14.67 0.89
N ARG A 287 -9.81 14.35 -0.40
CA ARG A 287 -8.84 15.00 -1.30
C ARG A 287 -9.12 16.50 -1.45
N SER A 288 -10.39 16.91 -1.53
CA SER A 288 -10.75 18.34 -1.62
C SER A 288 -10.40 19.14 -0.35
N GLU A 289 -10.33 18.48 0.80
CA GLU A 289 -9.88 19.08 2.07
C GLU A 289 -8.36 18.97 2.29
N GLY A 290 -7.61 18.45 1.30
CA GLY A 290 -6.15 18.35 1.35
C GLY A 290 -5.60 17.10 2.05
N VAL A 291 -6.46 16.12 2.38
CA VAL A 291 -6.02 14.85 2.95
C VAL A 291 -5.33 14.02 1.88
N ASN A 292 -4.16 13.47 2.19
CA ASN A 292 -3.50 12.47 1.35
C ASN A 292 -4.28 11.15 1.45
N VAL A 293 -4.91 10.74 0.35
CA VAL A 293 -5.62 9.45 0.25
C VAL A 293 -4.83 8.53 -0.66
N PHE A 294 -4.44 7.37 -0.15
CA PHE A 294 -3.71 6.34 -0.87
C PHE A 294 -4.41 4.98 -0.76
N SER A 295 -3.89 3.98 -1.44
CA SER A 295 -4.53 2.66 -1.47
C SER A 295 -3.55 1.50 -1.35
N GLY A 296 -4.14 0.33 -1.12
CA GLY A 296 -3.53 -0.97 -1.15
C GLY A 296 -4.55 -2.06 -1.46
N SER A 297 -4.05 -3.25 -1.74
CA SER A 297 -4.87 -4.44 -1.96
C SER A 297 -5.53 -4.92 -0.68
N ASP A 298 -4.88 -4.66 0.47
CA ASP A 298 -5.23 -5.20 1.78
C ASP A 298 -5.17 -6.74 1.74
N ASN A 299 -6.26 -7.38 1.53
CA ASN A 299 -6.39 -8.83 1.51
C ASN A 299 -6.35 -9.39 0.09
N ILE A 300 -5.51 -10.40 -0.16
CA ILE A 300 -5.49 -11.18 -1.41
C ILE A 300 -5.69 -12.65 -1.07
N ARG A 301 -6.89 -13.18 -1.36
CA ARG A 301 -7.23 -14.58 -1.17
C ARG A 301 -6.84 -15.10 0.21
N ASP A 302 -7.33 -14.47 1.24
CA ASP A 302 -7.11 -14.87 2.62
C ASP A 302 -8.42 -15.17 3.37
N SER A 303 -8.39 -15.24 4.70
CA SER A 303 -9.58 -15.51 5.50
C SER A 303 -10.54 -14.31 5.60
N TRP A 304 -10.08 -13.10 5.25
CA TRP A 304 -10.86 -11.87 5.29
C TRP A 304 -11.59 -11.62 3.99
N TRP A 305 -10.92 -11.85 2.85
CA TRP A 305 -11.45 -11.54 1.54
C TRP A 305 -11.00 -12.55 0.47
N PRO A 306 -11.93 -13.13 -0.33
CA PRO A 306 -11.57 -14.15 -1.32
C PRO A 306 -11.03 -13.58 -2.63
N TYR A 307 -11.09 -12.27 -2.83
CA TYR A 307 -10.68 -11.59 -4.05
C TYR A 307 -9.22 -11.14 -3.97
N GLY A 308 -8.77 -10.46 -5.02
CA GLY A 308 -7.47 -9.82 -5.15
C GLY A 308 -6.58 -10.52 -6.17
N ASP A 309 -5.95 -9.69 -6.98
CA ASP A 309 -5.03 -10.10 -8.05
C ASP A 309 -3.68 -9.36 -7.98
N GLY A 310 -3.47 -8.50 -6.96
CA GLY A 310 -2.23 -7.75 -6.77
C GLY A 310 -1.99 -6.64 -7.79
N ASP A 311 -2.98 -6.30 -8.61
CA ASP A 311 -2.87 -5.24 -9.61
C ASP A 311 -3.35 -3.89 -9.07
N MET A 312 -2.42 -2.97 -8.81
CA MET A 312 -2.73 -1.65 -8.30
C MET A 312 -3.47 -0.76 -9.32
N LEU A 313 -3.30 -1.01 -10.62
CA LEU A 313 -4.07 -0.30 -11.63
C LEU A 313 -5.56 -0.70 -11.59
N ARG A 314 -5.83 -1.98 -11.35
CA ARG A 314 -7.19 -2.47 -11.08
C ARG A 314 -7.74 -1.92 -9.76
N ARG A 315 -6.88 -1.72 -8.76
CA ARG A 315 -7.28 -1.04 -7.50
C ARG A 315 -7.70 0.41 -7.78
N ALA A 316 -6.99 1.13 -8.64
CA ALA A 316 -7.37 2.47 -9.08
C ALA A 316 -8.75 2.47 -9.77
N GLU A 317 -9.01 1.51 -10.65
CA GLU A 317 -10.31 1.32 -11.32
C GLU A 317 -11.43 1.09 -10.28
N ILE A 318 -11.25 0.18 -9.32
CA ILE A 318 -12.24 -0.11 -8.27
C ILE A 318 -12.55 1.14 -7.44
N ILE A 319 -11.53 1.90 -7.03
CA ILE A 319 -11.70 3.13 -6.25
C ILE A 319 -12.42 4.18 -7.07
N GLY A 320 -12.01 4.38 -8.32
CA GLY A 320 -12.65 5.31 -9.24
C GLY A 320 -14.12 4.98 -9.46
N TYR A 321 -14.42 3.72 -9.77
CA TYR A 321 -15.78 3.24 -9.98
C TYR A 321 -16.67 3.44 -8.74
N ARG A 322 -16.18 3.06 -7.56
CA ARG A 322 -16.92 3.20 -6.31
C ARG A 322 -17.07 4.65 -5.84
N SER A 323 -16.14 5.51 -6.20
CA SER A 323 -16.19 6.95 -5.91
C SER A 323 -17.02 7.75 -6.90
N GLY A 324 -17.50 7.12 -7.99
CA GLY A 324 -18.24 7.77 -9.05
C GLY A 324 -17.36 8.66 -9.95
N PHE A 325 -16.10 8.34 -10.10
CA PHE A 325 -15.16 9.04 -10.99
C PHE A 325 -15.42 8.65 -12.44
N PHE A 326 -15.52 9.63 -13.35
CA PHE A 326 -15.78 9.39 -14.77
C PHE A 326 -15.16 10.42 -15.71
N THR A 327 -14.56 11.50 -15.20
CA THR A 327 -13.80 12.44 -16.01
C THR A 327 -12.32 12.08 -16.03
N ASP A 328 -11.58 12.50 -17.05
CA ASP A 328 -10.13 12.25 -17.15
C ASP A 328 -9.37 12.73 -15.92
N ALA A 329 -9.75 13.89 -15.36
CA ALA A 329 -9.14 14.43 -14.14
C ALA A 329 -9.40 13.53 -12.91
N GLU A 330 -10.59 12.94 -12.81
CA GLU A 330 -10.93 12.01 -11.72
C GLU A 330 -10.26 10.65 -11.92
N LEU A 331 -10.13 10.15 -13.15
CA LEU A 331 -9.37 8.94 -13.46
C LEU A 331 -7.87 9.13 -13.20
N GLN A 332 -7.33 10.33 -13.50
CA GLN A 332 -5.99 10.70 -13.07
C GLN A 332 -5.87 10.67 -11.54
N ALA A 333 -6.84 11.20 -10.81
CA ALA A 333 -6.86 11.17 -9.36
C ALA A 333 -6.91 9.72 -8.80
N ALA A 334 -7.63 8.81 -9.46
CA ALA A 334 -7.62 7.39 -9.11
C ALA A 334 -6.24 6.75 -9.33
N PHE A 335 -5.55 7.12 -10.39
CA PHE A 335 -4.16 6.70 -10.64
C PHE A 335 -3.18 7.25 -9.59
N ASP A 336 -3.32 8.53 -9.23
CA ASP A 336 -2.49 9.17 -8.21
C ASP A 336 -2.55 8.43 -6.86
N ILE A 337 -3.71 7.87 -6.52
CA ILE A 337 -3.94 7.14 -5.26
C ILE A 337 -3.05 5.88 -5.15
N VAL A 338 -2.73 5.25 -6.27
CA VAL A 338 -1.90 4.03 -6.33
C VAL A 338 -0.45 4.31 -6.75
N THR A 339 -0.08 5.58 -6.86
CA THR A 339 1.26 6.06 -7.25
C THR A 339 1.74 7.14 -6.30
N ILE A 340 1.66 8.41 -6.67
CA ILE A 340 2.24 9.53 -5.92
C ILE A 340 1.68 9.70 -4.51
N ALA A 341 0.40 9.42 -4.30
CA ALA A 341 -0.20 9.50 -2.96
C ALA A 341 0.30 8.36 -2.06
N GLY A 342 0.46 7.16 -2.61
CA GLY A 342 1.11 6.04 -1.93
C GLY A 342 2.56 6.37 -1.61
N ALA A 343 3.32 6.89 -2.58
CA ALA A 343 4.71 7.31 -2.39
C ALA A 343 4.84 8.36 -1.26
N LYS A 344 3.93 9.33 -1.21
CA LYS A 344 3.87 10.32 -0.12
C LYS A 344 3.59 9.67 1.24
N ALA A 345 2.64 8.71 1.31
CA ALA A 345 2.31 8.00 2.55
C ALA A 345 3.46 7.10 3.03
N LEU A 346 4.22 6.51 2.10
CA LEU A 346 5.40 5.71 2.39
C LEU A 346 6.68 6.57 2.55
N ARG A 347 6.58 7.89 2.38
CA ARG A 347 7.69 8.87 2.50
C ARG A 347 8.86 8.54 1.57
N LEU A 348 8.57 8.20 0.34
CA LEU A 348 9.57 7.94 -0.70
C LEU A 348 10.07 9.27 -1.27
N GLU A 349 11.36 9.57 -1.12
CA GLU A 349 11.96 10.86 -1.53
C GLU A 349 12.36 10.88 -3.01
N ASP A 350 12.64 9.72 -3.60
CA ASP A 350 13.20 9.59 -4.96
C ASP A 350 12.25 8.80 -5.90
N TYR A 351 10.94 9.06 -5.75
CA TYR A 351 9.86 8.44 -6.51
C TYR A 351 9.37 9.35 -7.65
N GLY A 352 9.12 8.75 -8.81
CA GLY A 352 8.57 9.46 -9.97
C GLY A 352 9.40 9.28 -11.23
N ILE A 353 8.96 9.91 -12.33
CA ILE A 353 9.75 10.00 -13.57
C ILE A 353 10.30 11.42 -13.67
N GLU A 354 11.38 11.66 -12.95
CA GLU A 354 12.08 12.94 -12.90
C GLU A 354 13.58 12.74 -12.71
N ILE A 355 14.38 13.76 -13.06
CA ILE A 355 15.83 13.69 -12.94
C ILE A 355 16.22 13.53 -11.45
N GLY A 356 17.03 12.53 -11.16
CA GLY A 356 17.48 12.18 -9.81
C GLY A 356 16.69 11.04 -9.17
N ALA A 357 15.45 10.78 -9.60
CA ALA A 357 14.64 9.69 -9.09
C ALA A 357 15.22 8.31 -9.47
N LYS A 358 14.87 7.26 -8.72
CA LYS A 358 15.12 5.87 -9.12
C LYS A 358 14.42 5.58 -10.45
N ALA A 359 15.07 4.81 -11.30
CA ALA A 359 14.48 4.36 -12.56
C ALA A 359 13.54 3.15 -12.33
N ASP A 360 12.56 3.36 -11.45
CA ASP A 360 11.51 2.42 -11.06
C ASP A 360 10.23 2.77 -11.81
N PHE A 361 9.95 2.09 -12.92
CA PHE A 361 8.82 2.44 -13.79
C PHE A 361 8.21 1.23 -14.49
N VAL A 362 6.99 1.45 -14.99
CA VAL A 362 6.19 0.46 -15.71
C VAL A 362 5.83 1.01 -17.10
N ALA A 363 6.10 0.24 -18.13
CA ALA A 363 5.59 0.51 -19.47
C ALA A 363 4.25 -0.21 -19.67
N ILE A 364 3.23 0.52 -20.11
CA ILE A 364 1.84 0.08 -20.24
C ILE A 364 1.36 0.38 -21.67
N ALA A 365 0.75 -0.60 -22.32
CA ALA A 365 0.16 -0.43 -23.65
C ALA A 365 -1.12 0.43 -23.58
N ALA A 366 -0.96 1.74 -23.43
CA ALA A 366 -2.04 2.74 -23.38
C ALA A 366 -1.58 4.07 -23.96
N GLU A 367 -2.54 4.88 -24.44
CA GLU A 367 -2.25 6.22 -24.97
C GLU A 367 -2.08 7.27 -23.87
N HIS A 368 -2.79 7.10 -22.74
CA HIS A 368 -2.78 8.04 -21.60
C HIS A 368 -3.26 7.34 -20.32
N ILE A 369 -3.05 8.00 -19.18
CA ILE A 369 -3.37 7.45 -17.85
C ILE A 369 -4.86 7.10 -17.68
N PRO A 370 -5.84 7.94 -18.08
CA PRO A 370 -7.25 7.57 -17.99
C PRO A 370 -7.60 6.26 -18.70
N GLU A 371 -7.09 6.04 -19.90
CA GLU A 371 -7.27 4.78 -20.63
C GLU A 371 -6.65 3.60 -19.88
N ALA A 372 -5.44 3.76 -19.35
CA ALA A 372 -4.78 2.73 -18.56
C ALA A 372 -5.61 2.32 -17.34
N VAL A 373 -6.23 3.28 -16.64
CA VAL A 373 -7.07 3.02 -15.45
C VAL A 373 -8.31 2.20 -15.80
N VAL A 374 -9.01 2.54 -16.90
CA VAL A 374 -10.25 1.84 -17.26
C VAL A 374 -10.01 0.54 -18.02
N GLY A 375 -8.86 0.43 -18.71
CA GLY A 375 -8.51 -0.74 -19.53
C GLY A 375 -7.62 -1.76 -18.82
N PHE A 376 -6.91 -1.35 -17.78
CA PHE A 376 -5.89 -2.09 -17.02
C PHE A 376 -5.12 -3.13 -17.87
N PRO A 377 -4.38 -2.71 -18.92
CA PRO A 377 -3.69 -3.61 -19.82
C PRO A 377 -2.74 -4.54 -19.05
N GLY A 378 -2.85 -5.84 -19.27
CA GLY A 378 -2.12 -6.85 -18.52
C GLY A 378 -0.69 -7.11 -19.01
N ASN A 379 -0.37 -6.72 -20.25
CA ASN A 379 0.98 -6.91 -20.80
C ASN A 379 1.84 -5.68 -20.47
N ARG A 380 2.59 -5.77 -19.38
CA ARG A 380 3.44 -4.68 -18.87
C ARG A 380 4.89 -5.11 -18.83
N LYS A 381 5.80 -4.13 -18.99
CA LYS A 381 7.22 -4.28 -18.67
C LYS A 381 7.52 -3.49 -17.41
N VAL A 382 8.13 -4.14 -16.42
CA VAL A 382 8.39 -3.55 -15.09
C VAL A 382 9.90 -3.43 -14.90
N PHE A 383 10.35 -2.23 -14.58
CA PHE A 383 11.78 -1.94 -14.44
C PHE A 383 12.07 -1.43 -13.02
N LYS A 384 12.98 -2.11 -12.34
CA LYS A 384 13.55 -1.70 -11.05
C LYS A 384 14.96 -1.17 -11.26
N GLU A 385 15.20 0.08 -10.92
CA GLU A 385 16.48 0.75 -11.14
C GLU A 385 17.00 0.59 -12.59
N GLY A 386 16.08 0.68 -13.55
CA GLY A 386 16.36 0.53 -14.97
C GLY A 386 16.61 -0.91 -15.44
N ARG A 387 16.46 -1.92 -14.59
CA ARG A 387 16.58 -3.35 -14.95
C ARG A 387 15.19 -3.97 -15.12
N LEU A 388 14.97 -4.72 -16.19
CA LEU A 388 13.71 -5.45 -16.38
C LEU A 388 13.57 -6.53 -15.30
N VAL A 389 12.54 -6.43 -14.46
CA VAL A 389 12.26 -7.38 -13.36
C VAL A 389 10.99 -8.20 -13.58
N ALA A 390 10.07 -7.72 -14.43
CA ALA A 390 8.92 -8.50 -14.86
C ALA A 390 8.44 -8.08 -16.24
N GLU A 391 7.86 -9.03 -16.99
CA GLU A 391 7.26 -8.81 -18.30
C GLU A 391 6.14 -9.81 -18.54
N GLY A 392 5.02 -9.35 -19.13
CA GLY A 392 3.90 -10.20 -19.50
C GLY A 392 3.31 -10.99 -18.33
N GLY A 393 3.24 -10.40 -17.13
CA GLY A 393 2.71 -11.02 -15.92
C GLY A 393 3.64 -12.05 -15.27
N ARG A 394 4.95 -12.02 -15.56
CA ARG A 394 5.93 -12.96 -15.00
C ARG A 394 7.19 -12.25 -14.55
N ILE A 395 7.69 -12.65 -13.37
CA ILE A 395 9.01 -12.22 -12.88
C ILE A 395 10.11 -12.76 -13.81
N GLN A 396 11.07 -11.90 -14.12
CA GLN A 396 12.31 -12.28 -14.77
C GLN A 396 13.30 -12.74 -13.70
N LYS A 397 13.53 -14.06 -13.59
CA LYS A 397 14.57 -14.60 -12.69
C LYS A 397 15.94 -14.27 -13.28
N GLN A 398 16.74 -13.56 -12.52
CA GLN A 398 18.15 -13.30 -12.86
C GLN A 398 18.99 -14.56 -12.66
#